data_077a5ef48dca227605ef48e97bd046d5
#
_entry.id   077a5ef48dca227605ef48e97bd046d5
#
_cell.length_a   1.000
_cell.length_b   1.000
_cell.length_c   1.000
_cell.angle_alpha   90.00
_cell.angle_beta   90.00
_cell.angle_gamma   90.00
#
_symmetry.space_group_name_H-M   'P 1'
#
loop_
_entity.id
_entity.type
_entity.pdbx_description
1 polymer ?
#
loop_
_entity_poly.entity_id
_entity_poly.type
_entity_poly.pdbx_seq_one_letter_code
_entity_poly.pdbx_strand_id
1 'polypeptide(L)'
;RDWSSDVCSSDLVRPAERGWSVQLNHEEIECDRVVVTAGGMSYPGCGTTGDAYPWLKKLGHTIVTPRPALVPLTGGSHWTHELSGLTLEDCVAEVHARNKLGKSAVLASRRSSWLFTHVGFSGPAAMDISHAVTAAESLDQIELCVDLVPALTREDIQQVLLDRKGGRGRQQIASLLAEWLPQRLATALVDLDPSLKVNSCASQMSRSSRSQ
;
A
#
# COMPACT_ATOMS: atom_id res chain seq x y z
N ARG A 1 -16.96 34.34 5.41
CA ARG A 1 -17.09 34.53 3.95
C ARG A 1 -17.09 33.15 3.35
N ASP A 2 -18.16 32.84 2.66
CA ASP A 2 -18.37 31.56 1.99
C ASP A 2 -17.47 31.51 0.76
N TRP A 3 -16.46 30.64 0.75
CA TRP A 3 -15.50 30.47 -0.33
C TRP A 3 -15.89 29.35 -1.29
N SER A 4 -17.15 28.96 -1.31
CA SER A 4 -17.68 28.04 -2.32
C SER A 4 -17.87 28.83 -3.62
N SER A 5 -16.82 28.98 -4.40
CA SER A 5 -16.96 29.58 -5.71
C SER A 5 -16.80 28.52 -6.79
N ASP A 6 -17.87 28.31 -7.54
CA ASP A 6 -17.87 27.60 -8.83
C ASP A 6 -17.09 28.38 -9.89
N VAL A 7 -15.82 28.70 -9.63
CA VAL A 7 -14.96 29.39 -10.58
C VAL A 7 -14.07 28.38 -11.30
N CYS A 8 -14.65 27.69 -12.25
CA CYS A 8 -13.92 27.06 -13.34
C CYS A 8 -13.43 28.13 -14.36
N SER A 9 -12.71 29.16 -13.93
CA SER A 9 -12.04 30.06 -14.85
C SER A 9 -10.62 29.58 -15.11
N SER A 10 -10.36 29.22 -16.35
CA SER A 10 -9.03 28.78 -16.78
C SER A 10 -7.95 29.86 -16.74
N ASP A 11 -8.32 31.10 -16.39
CA ASP A 11 -7.47 32.31 -16.45
C ASP A 11 -7.40 33.05 -15.12
N LEU A 12 -7.54 32.32 -14.01
CA LEU A 12 -7.62 32.90 -12.67
C LEU A 12 -6.33 33.64 -12.25
N VAL A 13 -5.17 33.18 -12.70
CA VAL A 13 -3.87 33.77 -12.40
C VAL A 13 -3.14 34.02 -13.70
N ARG A 14 -2.73 35.29 -13.96
CA ARG A 14 -2.01 35.68 -15.15
C ARG A 14 -0.92 36.69 -14.84
N PRO A 15 0.17 36.79 -15.65
CA PRO A 15 1.11 37.89 -15.57
C PRO A 15 0.42 39.21 -15.89
N ALA A 16 0.79 40.28 -15.16
CA ALA A 16 0.43 41.65 -15.41
C ALA A 16 1.68 42.47 -15.83
N GLU A 17 1.54 43.76 -16.19
CA GLU A 17 2.69 44.61 -16.53
C GLU A 17 3.72 44.69 -15.39
N ARG A 18 3.23 44.67 -14.16
CA ARG A 18 4.02 44.52 -12.94
C ARG A 18 3.40 43.45 -12.07
N GLY A 19 4.12 42.33 -11.85
CA GLY A 19 3.67 41.26 -10.98
C GLY A 19 2.58 40.38 -11.62
N TRP A 20 1.48 40.25 -10.96
CA TRP A 20 0.42 39.28 -11.26
C TRP A 20 -0.97 39.88 -11.11
N SER A 21 -1.89 39.41 -11.93
CA SER A 21 -3.33 39.66 -11.78
C SER A 21 -4.03 38.36 -11.41
N VAL A 22 -4.86 38.43 -10.38
CA VAL A 22 -5.70 37.34 -9.91
C VAL A 22 -7.16 37.71 -10.09
N GLN A 23 -7.86 36.98 -10.98
CA GLN A 23 -9.28 37.19 -11.24
C GLN A 23 -10.11 36.50 -10.17
N LEU A 24 -10.98 37.23 -9.51
CA LEU A 24 -12.01 36.71 -8.62
C LEU A 24 -13.39 36.90 -9.28
N ASN A 25 -14.47 36.37 -8.66
CA ASN A 25 -15.82 36.41 -9.24
C ASN A 25 -16.29 37.82 -9.64
N HIS A 26 -15.91 38.83 -8.90
CA HIS A 26 -16.39 40.19 -9.12
C HIS A 26 -15.29 41.26 -9.10
N GLU A 27 -14.04 40.85 -8.94
CA GLU A 27 -12.91 41.77 -8.84
C GLU A 27 -11.63 41.16 -9.41
N GLU A 28 -10.71 42.02 -9.83
CA GLU A 28 -9.36 41.67 -10.24
C GLU A 28 -8.38 42.27 -9.22
N ILE A 29 -7.45 41.44 -8.72
CA ILE A 29 -6.45 41.86 -7.73
C ILE A 29 -5.08 41.84 -8.40
N GLU A 30 -4.41 42.98 -8.43
CA GLU A 30 -2.99 43.05 -8.84
C GLU A 30 -2.10 42.89 -7.60
N CYS A 31 -1.00 42.13 -7.76
CA CYS A 31 -0.05 41.87 -6.70
C CYS A 31 1.35 41.55 -7.24
N ASP A 32 2.37 41.81 -6.43
CA ASP A 32 3.76 41.52 -6.83
C ASP A 32 4.07 40.04 -6.88
N ARG A 33 3.41 39.22 -6.05
CA ARG A 33 3.67 37.79 -5.91
C ARG A 33 2.38 37.05 -5.61
N VAL A 34 2.26 35.81 -6.17
CA VAL A 34 1.18 34.89 -5.91
C VAL A 34 1.73 33.59 -5.33
N VAL A 35 1.12 33.10 -4.25
CA VAL A 35 1.38 31.78 -3.69
C VAL A 35 0.17 30.92 -3.95
N VAL A 36 0.33 29.89 -4.77
CA VAL A 36 -0.74 28.97 -5.13
C VAL A 36 -0.79 27.82 -4.11
N THR A 37 -1.84 27.77 -3.31
CA THR A 37 -2.04 26.77 -2.24
C THR A 37 -3.39 26.07 -2.35
N ALA A 38 -3.87 25.88 -3.60
CA ALA A 38 -5.20 25.34 -3.90
C ALA A 38 -5.34 23.82 -3.65
N GLY A 39 -4.31 23.16 -3.12
CA GLY A 39 -4.31 21.70 -2.89
C GLY A 39 -4.10 20.91 -4.18
N GLY A 40 -4.37 19.62 -4.12
CA GLY A 40 -4.23 18.66 -5.21
C GLY A 40 -5.57 18.13 -5.71
N MET A 41 -5.63 16.80 -6.00
CA MET A 41 -6.83 16.11 -6.51
C MET A 41 -7.29 14.97 -5.58
N SER A 42 -6.80 14.91 -4.35
CA SER A 42 -6.94 13.73 -3.49
C SER A 42 -8.36 13.56 -2.93
N TYR A 43 -9.13 14.65 -2.75
CA TYR A 43 -10.47 14.57 -2.17
C TYR A 43 -11.40 15.66 -2.72
N PRO A 44 -12.00 15.44 -3.90
CA PRO A 44 -12.86 16.45 -4.56
C PRO A 44 -14.02 16.93 -3.69
N GLY A 45 -14.57 16.08 -2.82
CA GLY A 45 -15.63 16.45 -1.88
C GLY A 45 -15.25 17.54 -0.85
N CYS A 46 -13.93 17.79 -0.66
CA CYS A 46 -13.42 18.89 0.15
C CYS A 46 -12.84 20.04 -0.70
N GLY A 47 -13.16 20.11 -1.99
CA GLY A 47 -12.72 21.16 -2.90
C GLY A 47 -11.30 20.97 -3.47
N THR A 48 -10.67 19.81 -3.31
CA THR A 48 -9.36 19.53 -3.92
C THR A 48 -9.55 18.86 -5.29
N THR A 49 -9.91 19.65 -6.30
CA THR A 49 -10.27 19.21 -7.65
C THR A 49 -9.15 19.36 -8.66
N GLY A 50 -8.01 19.97 -8.26
CA GLY A 50 -6.82 20.18 -9.11
C GLY A 50 -6.89 21.44 -9.96
N ASP A 51 -7.71 22.41 -9.58
CA ASP A 51 -7.95 23.65 -10.33
C ASP A 51 -6.69 24.44 -10.64
N ALA A 52 -5.66 24.35 -9.81
CA ALA A 52 -4.38 25.00 -10.03
C ALA A 52 -3.58 24.42 -11.20
N TYR A 53 -3.77 23.17 -11.57
CA TYR A 53 -2.94 22.52 -12.61
C TYR A 53 -3.10 23.18 -14.00
N PRO A 54 -4.32 23.50 -14.48
CA PRO A 54 -4.50 24.25 -15.72
C PRO A 54 -3.82 25.62 -15.71
N TRP A 55 -3.87 26.35 -14.60
CA TRP A 55 -3.24 27.68 -14.49
C TRP A 55 -1.73 27.56 -14.58
N LEU A 56 -1.11 26.66 -13.82
CA LEU A 56 0.32 26.41 -13.84
C LEU A 56 0.80 25.95 -15.22
N LYS A 57 0.00 25.10 -15.91
CA LYS A 57 0.31 24.69 -17.29
C LYS A 57 0.32 25.87 -18.26
N LYS A 58 -0.63 26.79 -18.15
CA LYS A 58 -0.68 28.03 -18.97
C LYS A 58 0.50 28.95 -18.68
N LEU A 59 1.00 28.96 -17.46
CA LEU A 59 2.18 29.70 -17.06
C LEU A 59 3.51 29.04 -17.51
N GLY A 60 3.44 27.94 -18.28
CA GLY A 60 4.60 27.26 -18.84
C GLY A 60 5.18 26.13 -17.99
N HIS A 61 4.55 25.77 -16.87
CA HIS A 61 4.99 24.64 -16.06
C HIS A 61 4.58 23.30 -16.68
N THR A 62 5.44 22.31 -16.60
CA THR A 62 5.11 20.93 -16.93
C THR A 62 4.40 20.28 -15.74
N ILE A 63 3.19 19.81 -15.96
CA ILE A 63 2.43 19.06 -14.95
C ILE A 63 2.62 17.57 -15.21
N VAL A 64 3.32 16.90 -14.29
CA VAL A 64 3.36 15.45 -14.25
C VAL A 64 1.99 14.95 -13.77
N THR A 65 1.36 14.05 -14.51
CA THR A 65 0.03 13.55 -14.19
C THR A 65 -0.03 13.03 -12.75
N PRO A 66 -0.85 13.62 -11.87
CA PRO A 66 -1.01 13.14 -10.51
C PRO A 66 -1.53 11.72 -10.47
N ARG A 67 -1.02 10.93 -9.53
CA ARG A 67 -1.46 9.55 -9.27
C ARG A 67 -1.75 9.38 -7.79
N PRO A 68 -2.65 8.47 -7.40
CA PRO A 68 -2.82 8.10 -6.00
C PRO A 68 -1.50 7.62 -5.41
N ALA A 69 -1.17 8.12 -4.19
CA ALA A 69 0.07 7.77 -3.51
C ALA A 69 -0.15 7.72 -2.03
N LEU A 70 -0.48 6.99 -1.29
CA LEU A 70 -0.90 6.84 0.10
C LEU A 70 -2.36 6.42 0.18
N VAL A 71 -2.66 5.35 -0.55
CA VAL A 71 -4.02 4.81 -0.64
C VAL A 71 -4.04 3.33 -0.27
N PRO A 72 -5.15 2.80 0.25
CA PRO A 72 -5.32 1.36 0.42
C PRO A 72 -5.17 0.63 -0.91
N LEU A 73 -4.70 -0.61 -0.86
CA LEU A 73 -4.57 -1.50 -2.00
C LEU A 73 -5.78 -2.43 -2.06
N THR A 74 -6.44 -2.50 -3.21
CA THR A 74 -7.49 -3.48 -3.48
C THR A 74 -6.88 -4.71 -4.14
N GLY A 75 -7.33 -5.91 -3.74
CA GLY A 75 -6.82 -7.17 -4.26
C GLY A 75 -6.66 -8.22 -3.17
N GLY A 76 -5.86 -9.22 -3.45
CA GLY A 76 -5.70 -10.38 -2.56
C GLY A 76 -6.65 -11.52 -2.92
N SER A 77 -6.52 -12.63 -2.21
CA SER A 77 -7.33 -13.82 -2.38
C SER A 77 -8.45 -13.87 -1.33
N HIS A 78 -9.44 -14.72 -1.53
CA HIS A 78 -10.57 -14.89 -0.60
C HIS A 78 -10.13 -15.06 0.86
N TRP A 79 -9.12 -15.90 1.12
CA TRP A 79 -8.61 -16.12 2.47
C TRP A 79 -8.05 -14.86 3.14
N THR A 80 -7.47 -13.91 2.38
CA THR A 80 -6.99 -12.64 2.95
C THR A 80 -8.13 -11.71 3.32
N HIS A 81 -9.27 -11.77 2.61
CA HIS A 81 -10.46 -11.00 2.92
C HIS A 81 -11.16 -11.50 4.18
N GLU A 82 -11.08 -12.80 4.46
CA GLU A 82 -11.59 -13.40 5.70
C GLU A 82 -10.82 -12.94 6.94
N LEU A 83 -9.59 -12.45 6.77
CA LEU A 83 -8.80 -11.82 7.82
C LEU A 83 -9.14 -10.35 8.08
N SER A 84 -10.19 -9.83 7.46
CA SER A 84 -10.61 -8.42 7.62
C SER A 84 -10.63 -7.98 9.09
N GLY A 85 -10.07 -6.81 9.35
CA GLY A 85 -9.89 -6.22 10.69
C GLY A 85 -8.64 -6.71 11.44
N LEU A 86 -7.90 -7.68 10.91
CA LEU A 86 -6.66 -8.14 11.53
C LEU A 86 -5.52 -7.19 11.16
N THR A 87 -4.77 -6.77 12.18
CA THR A 87 -3.57 -5.95 12.04
C THR A 87 -2.33 -6.74 12.42
N LEU A 88 -1.29 -6.65 11.62
CA LEU A 88 0.08 -7.00 11.97
C LEU A 88 0.81 -5.73 12.35
N GLU A 89 1.37 -5.67 13.54
CA GLU A 89 2.06 -4.46 14.03
C GLU A 89 3.42 -4.26 13.35
N ASP A 90 4.08 -5.34 12.96
CA ASP A 90 5.41 -5.32 12.35
C ASP A 90 5.48 -6.32 11.20
N CYS A 91 5.61 -5.84 9.99
CA CYS A 91 5.88 -6.62 8.80
C CYS A 91 6.72 -5.81 7.81
N VAL A 92 7.33 -6.45 6.82
CA VAL A 92 7.93 -5.78 5.67
C VAL A 92 7.09 -6.06 4.45
N ALA A 93 6.53 -5.00 3.87
CA ALA A 93 5.78 -5.06 2.63
C ALA A 93 6.61 -4.54 1.47
N GLU A 94 6.63 -5.25 0.35
CA GLU A 94 7.41 -4.92 -0.83
C GLU A 94 6.56 -5.03 -2.10
N VAL A 95 6.79 -4.11 -3.03
CA VAL A 95 6.27 -4.18 -4.39
C VAL A 95 7.40 -4.61 -5.30
N HIS A 96 7.23 -5.72 -5.97
CA HIS A 96 8.20 -6.27 -6.92
C HIS A 96 7.68 -6.11 -8.34
N ALA A 97 8.54 -5.66 -9.27
CA ALA A 97 8.27 -5.74 -10.70
C ALA A 97 8.94 -6.98 -11.26
N ARG A 98 8.18 -7.77 -12.04
CA ARG A 98 8.73 -8.89 -12.82
C ARG A 98 8.98 -8.44 -14.25
N ASN A 99 10.20 -8.57 -14.73
CA ASN A 99 10.48 -8.36 -16.13
C ASN A 99 10.17 -9.63 -16.94
N LYS A 100 10.13 -9.48 -18.28
CA LYS A 100 9.87 -10.60 -19.21
C LYS A 100 10.90 -11.75 -19.11
N LEU A 101 12.04 -11.53 -18.47
CA LEU A 101 13.09 -12.52 -18.23
C LEU A 101 12.96 -13.20 -16.85
N GLY A 102 11.87 -12.94 -16.11
CA GLY A 102 11.64 -13.52 -14.79
C GLY A 102 12.47 -12.91 -13.66
N LYS A 103 13.28 -11.86 -13.94
CA LYS A 103 14.00 -11.15 -12.88
C LYS A 103 13.03 -10.24 -12.14
N SER A 104 13.05 -10.33 -10.81
CA SER A 104 12.30 -9.46 -9.91
C SER A 104 13.17 -8.29 -9.46
N ALA A 105 12.58 -7.10 -9.39
CA ALA A 105 13.21 -5.91 -8.82
C ALA A 105 12.25 -5.27 -7.81
N VAL A 106 12.76 -4.93 -6.64
CA VAL A 106 12.00 -4.20 -5.61
C VAL A 106 11.81 -2.77 -6.06
N LEU A 107 10.54 -2.35 -6.22
CA LEU A 107 10.17 -0.97 -6.57
C LEU A 107 9.94 -0.10 -5.34
N ALA A 108 9.40 -0.68 -4.27
CA ALA A 108 9.16 -0.03 -2.99
C ALA A 108 9.20 -1.07 -1.88
N SER A 109 9.67 -0.67 -0.71
CA SER A 109 9.70 -1.51 0.51
C SER A 109 9.38 -0.65 1.73
N ARG A 110 8.58 -1.19 2.65
CA ARG A 110 8.23 -0.52 3.91
C ARG A 110 8.07 -1.51 5.04
N ARG A 111 8.77 -1.27 6.15
CA ARG A 111 8.53 -1.96 7.43
C ARG A 111 7.61 -1.11 8.28
N SER A 112 6.42 -1.60 8.58
CA SER A 112 5.43 -0.95 9.44
C SER A 112 4.24 -1.90 9.68
N SER A 113 3.15 -1.39 10.28
CA SER A 113 1.93 -2.17 10.45
C SER A 113 1.15 -2.35 9.15
N TRP A 114 0.47 -3.50 9.05
CA TRP A 114 -0.32 -3.96 7.92
C TRP A 114 -1.71 -4.34 8.37
N LEU A 115 -2.73 -3.86 7.69
CA LEU A 115 -4.14 -4.15 7.98
C LEU A 115 -4.79 -4.92 6.84
N PHE A 116 -5.36 -6.08 7.15
CA PHE A 116 -6.24 -6.82 6.24
C PHE A 116 -7.63 -6.18 6.22
N THR A 117 -8.18 -5.99 5.03
CA THR A 117 -9.53 -5.46 4.84
C THR A 117 -10.38 -6.44 4.04
N HIS A 118 -11.69 -6.20 3.97
CA HIS A 118 -12.61 -7.05 3.22
C HIS A 118 -12.43 -6.99 1.68
N VAL A 119 -11.62 -6.07 1.17
CA VAL A 119 -11.36 -5.90 -0.28
C VAL A 119 -9.87 -5.84 -0.61
N GLY A 120 -8.98 -6.01 0.38
CA GLY A 120 -7.54 -5.91 0.16
C GLY A 120 -6.78 -5.52 1.41
N PHE A 121 -5.92 -4.51 1.31
CA PHE A 121 -4.93 -4.19 2.33
C PHE A 121 -4.85 -2.69 2.61
N SER A 122 -4.60 -2.34 3.86
CA SER A 122 -4.41 -0.97 4.32
C SER A 122 -3.33 -0.93 5.42
N GLY A 123 -3.29 0.14 6.18
CA GLY A 123 -2.25 0.38 7.17
C GLY A 123 -1.01 1.05 6.58
N PRO A 124 -0.14 1.57 7.42
CA PRO A 124 1.01 2.37 6.99
C PRO A 124 1.91 1.65 5.97
N ALA A 125 2.21 0.35 6.14
CA ALA A 125 3.05 -0.37 5.21
C ALA A 125 2.42 -0.47 3.80
N ALA A 126 1.12 -0.85 3.70
CA ALA A 126 0.41 -0.95 2.43
C ALA A 126 0.29 0.41 1.74
N MET A 127 -0.08 1.44 2.51
CA MET A 127 -0.29 2.78 1.97
C MET A 127 1.00 3.43 1.49
N ASP A 128 2.10 3.28 2.23
CA ASP A 128 3.40 3.87 1.85
C ASP A 128 3.95 3.29 0.54
N ILE A 129 3.74 1.99 0.26
CA ILE A 129 4.20 1.36 -0.99
C ILE A 129 3.21 1.51 -2.15
N SER A 130 2.01 2.03 -1.92
CA SER A 130 0.95 2.13 -2.93
C SER A 130 1.34 2.95 -4.16
N HIS A 131 2.21 3.95 -3.99
CA HIS A 131 2.72 4.77 -5.09
C HIS A 131 3.42 3.93 -6.18
N ALA A 132 4.12 2.85 -5.80
CA ALA A 132 4.77 1.97 -6.76
C ALA A 132 3.76 1.14 -7.56
N VAL A 133 2.65 0.74 -6.92
CA VAL A 133 1.55 0.02 -7.58
C VAL A 133 0.82 0.94 -8.57
N THR A 134 0.48 2.17 -8.16
CA THR A 134 -0.24 3.13 -9.01
C THR A 134 0.62 3.70 -10.14
N ALA A 135 1.95 3.62 -10.03
CA ALA A 135 2.88 4.03 -11.07
C ALA A 135 3.10 2.94 -12.14
N ALA A 136 2.73 1.69 -11.87
CA ALA A 136 2.95 0.59 -12.78
C ALA A 136 2.11 0.73 -14.06
N GLU A 137 2.69 0.38 -15.21
CA GLU A 137 2.00 0.39 -16.51
C GLU A 137 1.00 -0.77 -16.62
N SER A 138 1.30 -1.91 -15.97
CA SER A 138 0.44 -3.09 -15.89
C SER A 138 0.57 -3.76 -14.54
N LEU A 139 -0.56 -4.08 -13.92
CA LEU A 139 -0.60 -4.80 -12.65
C LEU A 139 -0.16 -6.27 -12.78
N ASP A 140 -0.24 -6.87 -13.97
CA ASP A 140 0.23 -8.25 -14.21
C ASP A 140 1.74 -8.42 -14.02
N GLN A 141 2.48 -7.31 -14.04
CA GLN A 141 3.92 -7.30 -13.83
C GLN A 141 4.31 -6.97 -12.38
N ILE A 142 3.33 -6.75 -11.51
CA ILE A 142 3.53 -6.38 -10.12
C ILE A 142 3.19 -7.55 -9.21
N GLU A 143 4.07 -7.81 -8.27
CA GLU A 143 3.86 -8.78 -7.19
C GLU A 143 4.00 -8.06 -5.85
N LEU A 144 3.03 -8.26 -4.97
CA LEU A 144 3.05 -7.78 -3.60
C LEU A 144 3.57 -8.89 -2.69
N CYS A 145 4.71 -8.66 -2.07
CA CYS A 145 5.33 -9.57 -1.13
C CYS A 145 5.25 -8.98 0.28
N VAL A 146 4.86 -9.79 1.25
CA VAL A 146 4.80 -9.36 2.65
C VAL A 146 5.53 -10.38 3.52
N ASP A 147 6.63 -9.95 4.14
CA ASP A 147 7.28 -10.67 5.21
C ASP A 147 6.51 -10.43 6.51
N LEU A 148 5.88 -11.49 7.00
CA LEU A 148 4.98 -11.45 8.14
C LEU A 148 5.73 -11.49 9.49
N VAL A 149 7.02 -11.88 9.49
CA VAL A 149 7.83 -12.07 10.70
C VAL A 149 9.26 -11.57 10.48
N PRO A 150 9.47 -10.28 10.18
CA PRO A 150 10.76 -9.73 9.75
C PRO A 150 11.84 -9.76 10.83
N ALA A 151 11.51 -10.18 12.03
CA ALA A 151 12.46 -10.39 13.13
C ALA A 151 13.17 -11.76 13.06
N LEU A 152 12.71 -12.69 12.24
CA LEU A 152 13.23 -14.04 12.10
C LEU A 152 13.70 -14.30 10.67
N THR A 153 14.85 -14.97 10.54
CA THR A 153 15.27 -15.48 9.25
C THR A 153 14.53 -16.77 8.89
N ARG A 154 14.57 -17.14 7.62
CA ARG A 154 14.04 -18.44 7.18
C ARG A 154 14.69 -19.61 7.92
N GLU A 155 15.99 -19.50 8.18
CA GLU A 155 16.80 -20.48 8.90
C GLU A 155 16.34 -20.61 10.36
N ASP A 156 16.06 -19.48 11.03
CA ASP A 156 15.53 -19.47 12.41
C ASP A 156 14.19 -20.19 12.47
N ILE A 157 13.27 -19.87 11.56
CA ILE A 157 11.95 -20.52 11.49
C ILE A 157 12.09 -22.03 11.24
N GLN A 158 12.96 -22.41 10.28
CA GLN A 158 13.22 -23.83 9.99
C GLN A 158 13.80 -24.55 11.21
N GLN A 159 14.75 -23.96 11.92
CA GLN A 159 15.36 -24.55 13.10
C GLN A 159 14.31 -24.79 14.20
N VAL A 160 13.48 -23.81 14.50
CA VAL A 160 12.41 -23.95 15.50
C VAL A 160 11.45 -25.07 15.12
N LEU A 161 11.04 -25.16 13.85
CA LEU A 161 10.16 -26.23 13.36
C LEU A 161 10.82 -27.62 13.46
N LEU A 162 12.14 -27.73 13.24
CA LEU A 162 12.89 -28.97 13.36
C LEU A 162 13.07 -29.40 14.83
N ASP A 163 13.40 -28.49 15.71
CA ASP A 163 13.60 -28.76 17.15
C ASP A 163 12.31 -29.26 17.81
N ARG A 164 11.18 -28.68 17.44
CA ARG A 164 9.85 -29.11 17.92
C ARG A 164 9.46 -30.51 17.43
N LYS A 165 10.04 -30.97 16.31
CA LYS A 165 9.87 -32.35 15.83
C LYS A 165 10.48 -33.37 16.78
N GLY A 166 11.61 -33.04 17.42
CA GLY A 166 12.33 -33.96 18.32
C GLY A 166 11.76 -34.10 19.74
N GLY A 167 11.11 -33.04 20.25
CA GLY A 167 10.74 -32.97 21.67
C GLY A 167 9.26 -32.96 22.01
N ARG A 168 8.42 -32.34 21.20
CA ARG A 168 6.97 -32.12 21.45
C ARG A 168 6.12 -32.24 20.21
N GLY A 169 6.30 -33.25 19.39
CA GLY A 169 5.64 -33.44 18.10
C GLY A 169 4.09 -33.50 18.09
N ARG A 170 3.45 -33.26 19.23
CA ARG A 170 1.99 -33.16 19.34
C ARG A 170 1.43 -31.75 19.29
N GLN A 171 2.29 -30.71 19.26
CA GLN A 171 1.81 -29.36 19.15
C GLN A 171 1.29 -29.10 17.74
N GLN A 172 0.09 -28.54 17.64
CA GLN A 172 -0.50 -28.17 16.34
C GLN A 172 0.34 -27.09 15.65
N ILE A 173 0.49 -27.19 14.33
CA ILE A 173 1.30 -26.25 13.53
C ILE A 173 0.76 -24.83 13.67
N ALA A 174 -0.55 -24.64 13.62
CA ALA A 174 -1.17 -23.32 13.82
C ALA A 174 -0.81 -22.71 15.18
N SER A 175 -0.69 -23.54 16.24
CA SER A 175 -0.27 -23.06 17.56
C SER A 175 1.21 -22.69 17.63
N LEU A 176 2.06 -23.32 16.82
CA LEU A 176 3.47 -22.92 16.68
C LEU A 176 3.60 -21.59 15.97
N LEU A 177 2.88 -21.42 14.86
CA LEU A 177 2.88 -20.16 14.12
C LEU A 177 2.28 -19.02 14.94
N ALA A 178 1.33 -19.30 15.82
CA ALA A 178 0.72 -18.31 16.72
C ALA A 178 1.65 -17.79 17.82
N GLU A 179 2.87 -18.35 17.98
CA GLU A 179 3.90 -17.75 18.81
C GLU A 179 4.44 -16.43 18.20
N TRP A 180 4.30 -16.26 16.89
CA TRP A 180 4.79 -15.09 16.14
C TRP A 180 3.71 -14.31 15.42
N LEU A 181 2.58 -14.97 15.10
CA LEU A 181 1.50 -14.42 14.29
C LEU A 181 0.18 -14.45 15.06
N PRO A 182 -0.74 -13.53 14.77
CA PRO A 182 -2.11 -13.64 15.28
C PRO A 182 -2.73 -15.01 14.93
N GLN A 183 -3.46 -15.62 15.88
CA GLN A 183 -4.03 -16.97 15.74
C GLN A 183 -4.84 -17.15 14.44
N ARG A 184 -5.65 -16.15 14.06
CA ARG A 184 -6.45 -16.21 12.82
C ARG A 184 -5.58 -16.34 11.58
N LEU A 185 -4.46 -15.58 11.52
CA LEU A 185 -3.53 -15.65 10.40
C LEU A 185 -2.78 -16.99 10.40
N ALA A 186 -2.28 -17.44 11.55
CA ALA A 186 -1.61 -18.72 11.68
C ALA A 186 -2.49 -19.88 11.18
N THR A 187 -3.77 -19.87 11.53
CA THR A 187 -4.75 -20.88 11.06
C THR A 187 -4.93 -20.79 9.55
N ALA A 188 -5.18 -19.59 9.02
CA ALA A 188 -5.38 -19.39 7.58
C ALA A 188 -4.17 -19.86 6.75
N LEU A 189 -2.94 -19.59 7.22
CA LEU A 189 -1.71 -20.02 6.52
C LEU A 189 -1.58 -21.54 6.47
N VAL A 190 -1.97 -22.25 7.54
CA VAL A 190 -1.97 -23.72 7.55
C VAL A 190 -3.01 -24.28 6.59
N ASP A 191 -4.17 -23.63 6.47
CA ASP A 191 -5.26 -24.08 5.58
C ASP A 191 -4.93 -23.86 4.09
N LEU A 192 -3.97 -22.99 3.76
CA LEU A 192 -3.51 -22.79 2.38
C LEU A 192 -2.74 -23.98 1.80
N ASP A 193 -2.11 -24.80 2.64
CA ASP A 193 -1.41 -25.99 2.18
C ASP A 193 -2.34 -27.23 2.29
N PRO A 194 -2.78 -27.82 1.15
CA PRO A 194 -3.67 -28.99 1.17
C PRO A 194 -3.09 -30.20 1.90
N SER A 195 -1.77 -30.26 2.06
CA SER A 195 -1.08 -31.34 2.81
C SER A 195 -1.11 -31.13 4.33
N LEU A 196 -1.46 -29.91 4.79
CA LEU A 196 -1.56 -29.54 6.18
C LEU A 196 -3.03 -29.33 6.55
N LYS A 197 -3.45 -29.94 7.64
CA LYS A 197 -4.77 -29.69 8.25
C LYS A 197 -4.57 -28.83 9.49
N VAL A 198 -5.55 -28.02 9.84
CA VAL A 198 -5.54 -27.16 11.04
C VAL A 198 -5.10 -27.91 12.31
N ASN A 199 -5.50 -29.19 12.41
CA ASN A 199 -5.15 -30.07 13.53
C ASN A 199 -3.92 -30.94 13.31
N SER A 200 -3.15 -30.72 12.23
CA SER A 200 -1.93 -31.47 11.97
C SER A 200 -0.83 -31.11 12.96
N CYS A 201 -0.04 -32.11 13.35
CA CYS A 201 1.12 -31.91 14.21
C CYS A 201 2.38 -31.59 13.39
N ALA A 202 3.32 -30.87 13.96
CA ALA A 202 4.58 -30.53 13.32
C ALA A 202 5.36 -31.76 12.83
N SER A 203 5.20 -32.92 13.51
CA SER A 203 5.80 -34.19 13.11
C SER A 203 5.28 -34.76 11.78
N GLN A 204 4.11 -34.28 11.30
CA GLN A 204 3.48 -34.74 10.07
C GLN A 204 3.92 -33.89 8.85
N MET A 205 4.61 -32.77 9.06
CA MET A 205 5.10 -31.94 7.97
C MET A 205 6.22 -32.63 7.18
N SER A 206 6.11 -32.64 5.86
CA SER A 206 7.20 -33.02 4.98
C SER A 206 8.29 -31.96 4.96
N ARG A 207 9.50 -32.31 4.47
CA ARG A 207 10.59 -31.32 4.32
C ARG A 207 10.21 -30.17 3.38
N SER A 208 9.46 -30.46 2.32
CA SER A 208 9.01 -29.44 1.35
C SER A 208 7.99 -28.47 1.96
N SER A 209 7.05 -28.97 2.75
CA SER A 209 6.03 -28.12 3.42
C SER A 209 6.60 -27.22 4.53
N ARG A 210 7.80 -27.51 5.05
CA ARG A 210 8.45 -26.71 6.09
C ARG A 210 9.29 -25.56 5.54
N SER A 211 9.55 -25.54 4.23
CA SER A 211 10.40 -24.57 3.57
C SER A 211 9.63 -23.61 2.64
N GLN A 212 8.31 -23.67 2.63
CA GLN A 212 7.41 -22.69 2.02
C GLN A 212 6.97 -21.66 3.10
#